data_9543cc9ce64c92a0e98332a66025c1fa
#
_entry.id   9543cc9ce64c92a0e98332a66025c1fa
#
_cell.length_a   1.000
_cell.length_b   1.000
_cell.length_c   1.000
_cell.angle_alpha   90.00
_cell.angle_beta   90.00
_cell.angle_gamma   90.00
#
_symmetry.space_group_name_H-M   'P 1'
#
loop_
_entity.id
_entity.type
_entity.pdbx_description
1 polymer ?
#
loop_
_entity_poly.entity_id
_entity_poly.type
_entity_poly.pdbx_seq_one_letter_code
_entity_poly.pdbx_strand_id
1 'polypeptide(L)'
;MLKGSKEEEYDFDPTKRPDADVLDKAYDYVKKIWELMMNEVKPYNFVLEGRSDFGKKVQEARSPDSNHSLLFKPAAQEAFVKGVLAACQPQSDEDEPELTVQEAFKKSNKIKWSMSDDIWQNVIIKQSGAIDGGAEGKNRMALLVSWMLLGKKMSDEKKMKVRKAFNDAHGIDIESNPDKEKPLPEAV
;
A
#
# COMPACT_ATOMS: atom_id res chain seq x y z
N MET A 1 -6.14 -16.99 13.06
CA MET A 1 -5.98 -17.17 11.62
C MET A 1 -7.20 -16.57 10.94
N LEU A 2 -7.04 -15.44 10.25
CA LEU A 2 -8.07 -14.95 9.35
C LEU A 2 -7.81 -15.61 8.00
N LYS A 3 -8.51 -16.70 7.72
CA LYS A 3 -8.70 -17.16 6.34
C LYS A 3 -9.45 -16.05 5.62
N GLY A 4 -8.95 -15.65 4.45
CA GLY A 4 -9.69 -14.76 3.57
C GLY A 4 -11.06 -15.39 3.30
N SER A 5 -12.09 -14.87 3.97
CA SER A 5 -13.46 -15.16 3.57
C SER A 5 -13.61 -14.61 2.15
N LYS A 6 -14.21 -15.40 1.24
CA LYS A 6 -14.80 -14.86 0.02
C LYS A 6 -15.49 -13.58 0.45
N GLU A 7 -15.11 -12.44 -0.16
CA GLU A 7 -15.83 -11.19 0.05
C GLU A 7 -17.28 -11.50 -0.25
N GLU A 8 -18.14 -11.48 0.78
CA GLU A 8 -19.55 -11.24 0.53
C GLU A 8 -19.54 -9.88 -0.15
N GLU A 9 -19.84 -9.88 -1.43
CA GLU A 9 -20.01 -8.69 -2.25
C GLU A 9 -21.17 -7.93 -1.59
N TYR A 10 -20.82 -7.03 -0.67
CA TYR A 10 -21.81 -6.16 -0.06
C TYR A 10 -22.27 -5.24 -1.19
N ASP A 11 -23.50 -5.45 -1.64
CA ASP A 11 -24.19 -4.57 -2.57
C ASP A 11 -24.42 -3.22 -1.86
N PHE A 12 -23.33 -2.44 -1.83
CA PHE A 12 -23.28 -1.16 -1.14
C PHE A 12 -23.87 -0.09 -2.05
N ASP A 13 -25.13 0.27 -1.81
CA ASP A 13 -25.72 1.46 -2.41
C ASP A 13 -25.19 2.70 -1.66
N PRO A 14 -24.29 3.50 -2.27
CA PRO A 14 -23.68 4.66 -1.60
C PRO A 14 -24.70 5.76 -1.26
N THR A 15 -25.93 5.65 -1.76
CA THR A 15 -27.02 6.60 -1.48
C THR A 15 -27.82 6.23 -0.25
N LYS A 16 -27.66 5.00 0.27
CA LYS A 16 -28.37 4.50 1.44
C LYS A 16 -27.40 4.28 2.61
N ARG A 17 -27.87 4.59 3.81
CA ARG A 17 -27.14 4.22 5.01
C ARG A 17 -27.16 2.69 5.15
N PRO A 18 -25.99 2.03 5.27
CA PRO A 18 -25.93 0.59 5.54
C PRO A 18 -26.65 0.22 6.85
N ASP A 19 -27.12 -1.01 6.94
CA ASP A 19 -27.68 -1.55 8.17
C ASP A 19 -26.64 -1.56 9.31
N ALA A 20 -27.11 -1.49 10.54
CA ALA A 20 -26.24 -1.35 11.72
C ALA A 20 -25.22 -2.51 11.84
N ASP A 21 -25.66 -3.73 11.56
CA ASP A 21 -24.80 -4.91 11.59
C ASP A 21 -23.72 -4.91 10.50
N VAL A 22 -24.00 -4.34 9.34
CA VAL A 22 -23.02 -4.13 8.26
C VAL A 22 -21.97 -3.09 8.67
N LEU A 23 -22.43 -2.00 9.32
CA LEU A 23 -21.54 -0.97 9.83
C LEU A 23 -20.64 -1.50 10.94
N ASP A 24 -21.16 -2.29 11.87
CA ASP A 24 -20.42 -2.88 12.98
C ASP A 24 -19.34 -3.84 12.45
N LYS A 25 -19.70 -4.71 11.50
CA LYS A 25 -18.73 -5.60 10.84
C LYS A 25 -17.62 -4.82 10.10
N ALA A 26 -18.00 -3.78 9.36
CA ALA A 26 -17.04 -2.93 8.66
C ALA A 26 -16.11 -2.20 9.65
N TYR A 27 -16.65 -1.69 10.76
CA TYR A 27 -15.87 -1.05 11.81
C TYR A 27 -14.86 -2.02 12.43
N ASP A 28 -15.30 -3.22 12.81
CA ASP A 28 -14.43 -4.23 13.40
C ASP A 28 -13.32 -4.67 12.44
N TYR A 29 -13.64 -4.80 11.14
CA TYR A 29 -12.66 -5.10 10.10
C TYR A 29 -11.61 -3.98 9.99
N VAL A 30 -12.04 -2.73 9.84
CA VAL A 30 -11.14 -1.58 9.73
C VAL A 30 -10.28 -1.44 10.99
N LYS A 31 -10.88 -1.56 12.18
CA LYS A 31 -10.19 -1.54 13.46
C LYS A 31 -9.09 -2.60 13.51
N LYS A 32 -9.39 -3.83 13.10
CA LYS A 32 -8.43 -4.93 13.09
C LYS A 32 -7.26 -4.68 12.13
N ILE A 33 -7.53 -4.19 10.91
CA ILE A 33 -6.48 -3.80 9.96
C ILE A 33 -5.59 -2.71 10.56
N TRP A 34 -6.21 -1.72 11.20
CA TRP A 34 -5.49 -0.62 11.85
C TRP A 34 -4.60 -1.12 13.00
N GLU A 35 -5.12 -1.97 13.86
CA GLU A 35 -4.36 -2.58 14.97
C GLU A 35 -3.16 -3.39 14.46
N LEU A 36 -3.36 -4.21 13.41
CA LEU A 36 -2.28 -4.95 12.78
C LEU A 36 -1.22 -4.01 12.19
N MET A 37 -1.63 -2.96 11.48
CA MET A 37 -0.71 -1.99 10.89
C MET A 37 0.11 -1.28 11.97
N MET A 38 -0.54 -0.82 13.05
CA MET A 38 0.14 -0.14 14.15
C MET A 38 1.13 -1.05 14.88
N ASN A 39 0.81 -2.33 15.01
CA ASN A 39 1.65 -3.29 15.74
C ASN A 39 2.79 -3.86 14.90
N GLU A 40 2.61 -4.03 13.60
CA GLU A 40 3.56 -4.77 12.77
C GLU A 40 4.47 -3.85 11.93
N VAL A 41 4.05 -2.61 11.65
CA VAL A 41 4.79 -1.71 10.77
C VAL A 41 5.70 -0.78 11.58
N LYS A 42 7.00 -0.98 11.47
CA LYS A 42 8.03 -0.29 12.27
C LYS A 42 7.91 1.24 12.34
N PRO A 43 7.65 1.98 11.26
CA PRO A 43 7.46 3.43 11.35
C PRO A 43 6.37 3.86 12.32
N TYR A 44 5.28 3.10 12.43
CA TYR A 44 4.19 3.41 13.36
C TYR A 44 4.54 3.00 14.79
N ASN A 45 5.19 1.85 14.98
CA ASN A 45 5.68 1.43 16.29
C ASN A 45 6.60 2.46 16.93
N PHE A 46 7.52 3.03 16.16
CA PHE A 46 8.42 4.10 16.64
C PHE A 46 7.65 5.28 17.24
N VAL A 47 6.53 5.66 16.62
CA VAL A 47 5.70 6.76 17.13
C VAL A 47 4.93 6.35 18.38
N LEU A 48 4.41 5.11 18.42
CA LEU A 48 3.61 4.60 19.54
C LEU A 48 4.45 4.33 20.81
N GLU A 49 5.70 3.94 20.65
CA GLU A 49 6.63 3.73 21.80
C GLU A 49 6.91 5.02 22.57
N GLY A 50 6.71 6.17 21.96
CA GLY A 50 6.89 7.49 22.58
C GLY A 50 5.67 8.00 23.35
N ARG A 51 5.13 7.23 24.27
CA ARG A 51 3.86 7.54 24.98
C ARG A 51 3.77 8.97 25.54
N SER A 52 4.85 9.51 26.12
CA SER A 52 4.88 10.87 26.70
C SER A 52 5.12 11.95 25.63
N ASP A 53 5.76 11.61 24.52
CA ASP A 53 6.19 12.55 23.48
C ASP A 53 5.55 12.26 22.10
N PHE A 54 4.39 11.60 22.09
CA PHE A 54 3.70 11.17 20.89
C PHE A 54 3.57 12.31 19.86
N GLY A 55 3.10 13.47 20.27
CA GLY A 55 2.92 14.63 19.38
C GLY A 55 4.24 15.10 18.75
N LYS A 56 5.33 15.10 19.53
CA LYS A 56 6.67 15.47 19.05
C LYS A 56 7.19 14.44 18.06
N LYS A 57 7.08 13.15 18.36
CA LYS A 57 7.49 12.07 17.45
C LYS A 57 6.71 12.07 16.14
N VAL A 58 5.40 12.34 16.17
CA VAL A 58 4.59 12.51 14.94
C VAL A 58 5.08 13.71 14.14
N GLN A 59 5.39 14.83 14.80
CA GLN A 59 5.90 16.02 14.14
C GLN A 59 7.28 15.75 13.52
N GLU A 60 8.20 15.12 14.24
CA GLU A 60 9.50 14.69 13.72
C GLU A 60 9.34 13.77 12.52
N ALA A 61 8.46 12.75 12.61
CA ALA A 61 8.19 11.82 11.52
C ALA A 61 7.56 12.49 10.27
N ARG A 62 7.02 13.68 10.38
CA ARG A 62 6.46 14.48 9.28
C ARG A 62 7.35 15.61 8.80
N SER A 63 8.44 15.90 9.50
CA SER A 63 9.34 17.00 9.17
C SER A 63 10.07 16.72 7.85
N PRO A 64 10.20 17.74 6.96
CA PRO A 64 10.99 17.61 5.74
C PRO A 64 12.47 17.30 6.00
N ASP A 65 13.00 17.77 7.13
CA ASP A 65 14.42 17.66 7.49
C ASP A 65 14.78 16.29 8.09
N SER A 66 13.80 15.46 8.41
CA SER A 66 14.03 14.12 8.91
C SER A 66 13.89 13.10 7.78
N ASN A 67 14.58 11.98 7.90
CA ASN A 67 14.43 10.81 7.04
C ASN A 67 13.05 10.16 7.27
N HIS A 68 12.00 11.02 7.27
CA HIS A 68 10.65 10.63 7.64
C HIS A 68 10.05 9.67 6.62
N SER A 69 9.34 8.73 7.15
CA SER A 69 8.66 7.71 6.35
C SER A 69 7.52 8.33 5.53
N LEU A 70 7.46 7.99 4.25
CA LEU A 70 6.36 8.26 3.35
C LEU A 70 4.99 7.83 3.94
N LEU A 71 5.00 6.80 4.80
CA LEU A 71 3.80 6.27 5.46
C LEU A 71 3.12 7.25 6.44
N PHE A 72 3.74 8.39 6.77
CA PHE A 72 3.07 9.46 7.52
C PHE A 72 2.34 10.50 6.64
N LYS A 73 2.29 10.27 5.34
CA LYS A 73 1.47 11.07 4.40
C LYS A 73 0.14 10.36 4.15
N PRO A 74 -1.02 11.01 4.37
CA PRO A 74 -2.33 10.35 4.30
C PRO A 74 -2.60 9.59 3.00
N ALA A 75 -2.26 10.19 1.85
CA ALA A 75 -2.43 9.53 0.56
C ALA A 75 -1.57 8.26 0.40
N ALA A 76 -0.35 8.28 0.95
CA ALA A 76 0.53 7.13 0.93
C ALA A 76 0.08 6.05 1.92
N GLN A 77 -0.49 6.41 3.08
CA GLN A 77 -1.11 5.45 3.99
C GLN A 77 -2.26 4.70 3.32
N GLU A 78 -3.16 5.43 2.66
CA GLU A 78 -4.27 4.83 1.93
C GLU A 78 -3.75 3.88 0.84
N ALA A 79 -2.81 4.33 0.02
CA ALA A 79 -2.20 3.52 -1.03
C ALA A 79 -1.46 2.29 -0.48
N PHE A 80 -0.76 2.44 0.65
CA PHE A 80 -0.07 1.35 1.33
C PHE A 80 -1.05 0.26 1.78
N VAL A 81 -2.11 0.64 2.49
CA VAL A 81 -3.13 -0.33 2.95
C VAL A 81 -3.78 -1.02 1.77
N LYS A 82 -4.16 -0.29 0.72
CA LYS A 82 -4.70 -0.87 -0.53
C LYS A 82 -3.73 -1.88 -1.16
N GLY A 83 -2.44 -1.55 -1.23
CA GLY A 83 -1.42 -2.44 -1.79
C GLY A 83 -1.21 -3.71 -0.96
N VAL A 84 -1.22 -3.58 0.39
CA VAL A 84 -1.15 -4.73 1.30
C VAL A 84 -2.36 -5.64 1.12
N LEU A 85 -3.58 -5.07 1.14
CA LEU A 85 -4.80 -5.84 0.96
C LEU A 85 -4.85 -6.52 -0.42
N ALA A 86 -4.42 -5.83 -1.48
CA ALA A 86 -4.32 -6.41 -2.82
C ALA A 86 -3.31 -7.58 -2.89
N ALA A 87 -2.22 -7.51 -2.13
CA ALA A 87 -1.26 -8.61 -2.03
C ALA A 87 -1.81 -9.83 -1.27
N CYS A 88 -2.80 -9.62 -0.41
CA CYS A 88 -3.46 -10.68 0.36
C CYS A 88 -4.67 -11.29 -0.37
N GLN A 89 -4.99 -10.85 -1.58
CA GLN A 89 -6.04 -11.45 -2.40
C GLN A 89 -5.48 -12.65 -3.18
N PRO A 90 -6.31 -13.68 -3.43
CA PRO A 90 -5.94 -14.78 -4.32
C PRO A 90 -5.43 -14.28 -5.67
N GLN A 91 -4.50 -15.00 -6.27
CA GLN A 91 -3.95 -14.63 -7.57
C GLN A 91 -4.82 -15.14 -8.72
N SER A 92 -5.62 -16.18 -8.48
CA SER A 92 -6.70 -16.68 -9.35
C SER A 92 -7.89 -17.07 -8.48
N ASP A 93 -9.02 -17.38 -9.10
CA ASP A 93 -10.26 -17.78 -8.40
C ASP A 93 -10.12 -19.14 -7.67
N GLU A 94 -9.15 -19.96 -8.06
CA GLU A 94 -8.90 -21.29 -7.51
C GLU A 94 -7.81 -21.29 -6.42
N ASP A 95 -7.07 -20.19 -6.26
CA ASP A 95 -5.94 -20.10 -5.36
C ASP A 95 -6.35 -19.66 -3.93
N GLU A 96 -5.58 -20.11 -2.95
CA GLU A 96 -5.59 -19.48 -1.62
C GLU A 96 -4.66 -18.24 -1.62
N PRO A 97 -4.93 -17.23 -0.75
CA PRO A 97 -4.04 -16.08 -0.60
C PRO A 97 -2.61 -16.51 -0.20
N GLU A 98 -1.62 -15.97 -0.89
CA GLU A 98 -0.20 -16.24 -0.64
C GLU A 98 0.33 -15.62 0.67
N LEU A 99 -0.34 -14.60 1.17
CA LEU A 99 0.03 -13.86 2.38
C LEU A 99 -1.22 -13.56 3.21
N THR A 100 -1.09 -13.71 4.51
CA THR A 100 -2.02 -13.09 5.46
C THR A 100 -1.71 -11.59 5.57
N VAL A 101 -2.70 -10.80 6.00
CA VAL A 101 -2.53 -9.35 6.20
C VAL A 101 -1.40 -9.06 7.20
N GLN A 102 -1.29 -9.86 8.26
CA GLN A 102 -0.24 -9.71 9.25
C GLN A 102 1.15 -9.97 8.67
N GLU A 103 1.31 -11.04 7.88
CA GLU A 103 2.57 -11.35 7.19
C GLU A 103 2.95 -10.27 6.19
N ALA A 104 1.98 -9.74 5.44
CA ALA A 104 2.20 -8.66 4.49
C ALA A 104 2.67 -7.37 5.19
N PHE A 105 2.08 -6.98 6.33
CA PHE A 105 2.57 -5.85 7.12
C PHE A 105 3.97 -6.10 7.68
N LYS A 106 4.28 -7.29 8.21
CA LYS A 106 5.63 -7.63 8.65
C LYS A 106 6.64 -7.56 7.50
N LYS A 107 6.29 -8.11 6.36
CA LYS A 107 7.12 -8.14 5.16
C LYS A 107 7.39 -6.74 4.63
N SER A 108 6.41 -5.83 4.71
CA SER A 108 6.54 -4.44 4.29
C SER A 108 7.64 -3.65 5.01
N ASN A 109 8.11 -4.12 6.17
CA ASN A 109 9.24 -3.51 6.87
C ASN A 109 10.58 -3.62 6.14
N LYS A 110 10.67 -4.43 5.11
CA LYS A 110 11.85 -4.53 4.24
C LYS A 110 11.81 -3.49 3.10
N ILE A 111 10.65 -2.88 2.85
CA ILE A 111 10.50 -1.82 1.87
C ILE A 111 11.07 -0.53 2.45
N LYS A 112 11.81 0.20 1.64
CA LYS A 112 12.31 1.53 2.01
C LYS A 112 11.20 2.56 1.86
N TRP A 113 10.80 3.17 2.97
CA TRP A 113 9.70 4.15 3.02
C TRP A 113 10.16 5.61 3.06
N SER A 114 11.42 5.89 2.76
CA SER A 114 11.89 7.28 2.72
C SER A 114 11.31 8.04 1.53
N MET A 115 10.91 9.29 1.76
CA MET A 115 10.50 10.19 0.66
C MET A 115 11.63 10.51 -0.32
N SER A 116 12.88 10.29 0.07
CA SER A 116 14.05 10.48 -0.81
C SER A 116 14.39 9.23 -1.63
N ASP A 117 13.68 8.12 -1.45
CA ASP A 117 13.94 6.90 -2.22
C ASP A 117 13.38 7.02 -3.64
N ASP A 118 14.21 6.70 -4.63
CA ASP A 118 13.89 6.82 -6.05
C ASP A 118 12.71 5.92 -6.48
N ILE A 119 12.42 4.88 -5.71
CA ILE A 119 11.29 3.96 -5.97
C ILE A 119 9.96 4.72 -6.03
N TRP A 120 9.82 5.76 -5.19
CA TRP A 120 8.58 6.49 -5.04
C TRP A 120 8.46 7.72 -5.93
N GLN A 121 9.58 8.14 -6.56
CA GLN A 121 9.59 9.27 -7.48
C GLN A 121 8.75 8.97 -8.72
N ASN A 122 7.91 9.91 -9.11
CA ASN A 122 6.90 9.83 -10.16
C ASN A 122 5.77 8.79 -9.91
N VAL A 123 5.92 7.87 -8.97
CA VAL A 123 4.86 6.91 -8.56
C VAL A 123 3.82 7.62 -7.70
N ILE A 124 4.23 8.15 -6.55
CA ILE A 124 3.39 8.93 -5.63
C ILE A 124 4.01 10.27 -5.24
N ILE A 125 5.30 10.46 -5.49
CA ILE A 125 6.01 11.71 -5.27
C ILE A 125 6.21 12.37 -6.63
N LYS A 126 5.63 13.56 -6.81
CA LYS A 126 5.78 14.36 -8.03
C LYS A 126 7.21 14.91 -8.14
N GLN A 127 7.62 15.32 -9.32
CA GLN A 127 8.92 15.98 -9.55
C GLN A 127 9.13 17.23 -8.67
N SER A 128 8.04 17.87 -8.25
CA SER A 128 8.09 18.99 -7.30
C SER A 128 8.36 18.58 -5.84
N GLY A 129 8.48 17.28 -5.55
CA GLY A 129 8.58 16.73 -4.18
C GLY A 129 7.23 16.60 -3.45
N ALA A 130 6.13 17.08 -4.03
CA ALA A 130 4.80 16.98 -3.44
C ALA A 130 4.23 15.56 -3.61
N ILE A 131 3.38 15.15 -2.66
CA ILE A 131 2.65 13.87 -2.76
C ILE A 131 1.51 14.00 -3.78
N ASP A 132 1.41 13.02 -4.68
CA ASP A 132 0.27 12.86 -5.57
C ASP A 132 -0.89 12.21 -4.81
N GLY A 133 -1.75 13.05 -4.23
CA GLY A 133 -2.96 12.60 -3.51
C GLY A 133 -4.11 12.18 -4.41
N GLY A 134 -3.97 12.27 -5.73
CA GLY A 134 -4.98 11.84 -6.71
C GLY A 134 -5.16 10.33 -6.73
N ALA A 135 -6.25 9.87 -7.34
CA ALA A 135 -6.57 8.44 -7.46
C ALA A 135 -5.46 7.68 -8.21
N GLU A 136 -4.91 8.30 -9.24
CA GLU A 136 -3.86 7.68 -10.07
C GLU A 136 -2.56 7.44 -9.29
N GLY A 137 -2.03 8.45 -8.58
CA GLY A 137 -0.83 8.30 -7.75
C GLY A 137 -1.00 7.23 -6.67
N LYS A 138 -2.17 7.23 -5.99
CA LYS A 138 -2.49 6.22 -4.99
C LYS A 138 -2.58 4.82 -5.60
N ASN A 139 -3.19 4.67 -6.77
CA ASN A 139 -3.29 3.36 -7.44
C ASN A 139 -1.92 2.85 -7.90
N ARG A 140 -1.06 3.72 -8.48
CA ARG A 140 0.31 3.35 -8.86
C ARG A 140 1.10 2.84 -7.66
N MET A 141 1.06 3.56 -6.54
CA MET A 141 1.72 3.13 -5.31
C MET A 141 1.15 1.81 -4.78
N ALA A 142 -0.16 1.62 -4.75
CA ALA A 142 -0.78 0.39 -4.28
C ALA A 142 -0.36 -0.83 -5.14
N LEU A 143 -0.35 -0.68 -6.46
CA LEU A 143 0.15 -1.71 -7.38
C LEU A 143 1.61 -2.06 -7.10
N LEU A 144 2.46 -1.05 -6.94
CA LEU A 144 3.88 -1.26 -6.67
C LEU A 144 4.13 -1.94 -5.32
N VAL A 145 3.39 -1.55 -4.27
CA VAL A 145 3.45 -2.20 -2.96
C VAL A 145 3.05 -3.67 -3.07
N SER A 146 1.95 -3.98 -3.78
CA SER A 146 1.52 -5.38 -3.95
C SER A 146 2.56 -6.21 -4.70
N TRP A 147 3.22 -5.64 -5.72
CA TRP A 147 4.34 -6.29 -6.40
C TRP A 147 5.52 -6.54 -5.46
N MET A 148 5.95 -5.54 -4.69
CA MET A 148 7.09 -5.69 -3.78
C MET A 148 6.83 -6.75 -2.72
N LEU A 149 5.57 -6.96 -2.33
CA LEU A 149 5.19 -7.98 -1.36
C LEU A 149 5.07 -9.39 -1.98
N LEU A 150 4.56 -9.53 -3.18
CA LEU A 150 4.32 -10.84 -3.83
C LEU A 150 5.49 -11.29 -4.70
N GLY A 151 6.12 -10.37 -5.41
CA GLY A 151 7.20 -10.70 -6.34
C GLY A 151 6.79 -11.70 -7.40
N LYS A 152 7.55 -12.79 -7.50
CA LYS A 152 7.32 -13.86 -8.48
C LYS A 152 5.99 -14.60 -8.29
N LYS A 153 5.38 -14.51 -7.11
CA LYS A 153 4.09 -15.14 -6.80
C LYS A 153 2.89 -14.36 -7.36
N MET A 154 3.12 -13.13 -7.83
CA MET A 154 2.08 -12.34 -8.49
C MET A 154 1.75 -12.95 -9.86
N SER A 155 0.45 -13.03 -10.22
CA SER A 155 0.03 -13.50 -11.54
C SER A 155 0.58 -12.62 -12.66
N ASP A 156 0.78 -13.19 -13.84
CA ASP A 156 1.38 -12.45 -14.97
C ASP A 156 0.50 -11.28 -15.43
N GLU A 157 -0.82 -11.43 -15.35
CA GLU A 157 -1.76 -10.33 -15.65
C GLU A 157 -1.56 -9.15 -14.69
N LYS A 158 -1.53 -9.41 -13.36
CA LYS A 158 -1.31 -8.36 -12.36
C LYS A 158 0.08 -7.75 -12.49
N LYS A 159 1.10 -8.58 -12.74
CA LYS A 159 2.48 -8.13 -13.00
C LYS A 159 2.57 -7.17 -14.21
N MET A 160 1.86 -7.49 -15.28
CA MET A 160 1.79 -6.61 -16.46
C MET A 160 1.16 -5.25 -16.11
N LYS A 161 0.08 -5.24 -15.32
CA LYS A 161 -0.54 -3.99 -14.84
C LYS A 161 0.43 -3.15 -14.01
N VAL A 162 1.22 -3.79 -13.13
CA VAL A 162 2.25 -3.08 -12.34
C VAL A 162 3.33 -2.50 -13.24
N ARG A 163 3.87 -3.30 -14.18
CA ARG A 163 4.90 -2.86 -15.13
C ARG A 163 4.43 -1.66 -15.93
N LYS A 164 3.22 -1.74 -16.49
CA LYS A 164 2.64 -0.63 -17.25
C LYS A 164 2.51 0.62 -16.38
N ALA A 165 1.85 0.54 -15.24
CA ALA A 165 1.63 1.68 -14.35
C ALA A 165 2.94 2.31 -13.84
N PHE A 166 3.98 1.50 -13.58
CA PHE A 166 5.28 1.98 -13.15
C PHE A 166 6.02 2.71 -14.29
N ASN A 167 5.99 2.18 -15.49
CA ASN A 167 6.65 2.80 -16.64
C ASN A 167 5.91 4.05 -17.11
N ASP A 168 4.57 4.04 -17.16
CA ASP A 168 3.74 5.21 -17.48
C ASP A 168 4.04 6.37 -16.50
N ALA A 169 4.23 6.08 -15.21
CA ALA A 169 4.62 7.06 -14.21
C ALA A 169 5.97 7.75 -14.53
N HIS A 170 6.86 7.03 -15.22
CA HIS A 170 8.16 7.56 -15.66
C HIS A 170 8.14 8.11 -17.10
N GLY A 171 6.94 8.23 -17.70
CA GLY A 171 6.79 8.72 -19.08
C GLY A 171 7.27 7.73 -20.13
N ILE A 172 7.33 6.44 -19.81
CA ILE A 172 7.77 5.38 -20.71
C ILE A 172 6.56 4.57 -21.17
N ASP A 173 6.24 4.67 -22.45
CA ASP A 173 5.26 3.79 -23.08
C ASP A 173 5.97 2.49 -23.51
N ILE A 174 5.79 1.43 -22.73
CA ILE A 174 6.42 0.13 -22.95
C ILE A 174 5.83 -0.64 -24.15
N GLU A 175 4.61 -0.29 -24.59
CA GLU A 175 3.98 -0.91 -25.75
C GLU A 175 4.66 -0.43 -27.04
N SER A 176 5.01 0.87 -27.09
CA SER A 176 5.70 1.49 -28.24
C SER A 176 7.23 1.42 -28.15
N ASN A 177 7.79 1.30 -26.94
CA ASN A 177 9.23 1.34 -26.71
C ASN A 177 9.67 0.30 -25.68
N PRO A 178 9.57 -1.00 -25.97
CA PRO A 178 9.90 -2.06 -24.99
C PRO A 178 11.36 -2.02 -24.52
N ASP A 179 12.28 -1.56 -25.38
CA ASP A 179 13.72 -1.46 -25.06
C ASP A 179 14.05 -0.37 -24.01
N LYS A 180 13.11 0.54 -23.76
CA LYS A 180 13.27 1.60 -22.75
C LYS A 180 12.62 1.25 -21.42
N GLU A 181 12.09 0.06 -21.30
CA GLU A 181 11.40 -0.36 -20.07
C GLU A 181 12.28 -0.17 -18.84
N LYS A 182 11.75 0.53 -17.84
CA LYS A 182 12.37 0.62 -16.52
C LYS A 182 12.01 -0.63 -15.72
N PRO A 183 13.02 -1.37 -15.21
CA PRO A 183 12.75 -2.58 -14.44
C PRO A 183 11.99 -2.24 -13.14
N LEU A 184 11.10 -3.15 -12.75
CA LEU A 184 10.43 -3.03 -11.46
C LEU A 184 11.46 -3.14 -10.32
N PRO A 185 11.22 -2.46 -9.18
CA PRO A 185 12.01 -2.65 -7.97
C PRO A 185 12.03 -4.12 -7.53
N GLU A 186 13.09 -4.51 -6.83
CA GLU A 186 13.15 -5.85 -6.26
C GLU A 186 12.01 -6.09 -5.26
N ALA A 187 11.43 -7.29 -5.33
CA ALA A 187 10.49 -7.76 -4.34
C ALA A 187 11.23 -8.12 -3.04
N VAL A 188 10.57 -7.88 -1.91
CA VAL A 188 11.15 -8.08 -0.56
C VAL A 188 10.84 -9.44 0.01
#